data_f817aa8fa4f53ac25f6023c89edad656
#
_entry.id   f817aa8fa4f53ac25f6023c89edad656
#
_cell.length_a   1.000
_cell.length_b   1.000
_cell.length_c   1.000
_cell.angle_alpha   90.00
_cell.angle_beta   90.00
_cell.angle_gamma   90.00
#
_symmetry.space_group_name_H-M   'P 1'
#
loop_
_entity.id
_entity.type
_entity.pdbx_description
1 polymer ?
#
loop_
_entity_poly.entity_id
_entity_poly.type
_entity_poly.pdbx_seq_one_letter_code
_entity_poly.pdbx_strand_id
1 'polypeptide(L)'
;MSKRANKAAAFEAWTPATGLSVEEVKAAWEELRRRGLVSIKQDKVEVSPLAMRRAASDAERRLSAHLAGYLLTENSFIVRRAGGPSGLPSILDTRITVEQIANYFKEGWGVTEIERDLDLLTRPEIEAAIQYYLNHRAEIESDLQRSRELYEKHAPRRDTVPA
;
A
#
# COMPACT_ATOMS: atom_id res chain seq x y z
N MET A 1 25.59 -3.85 26.14
CA MET A 1 24.92 -4.72 25.15
C MET A 1 25.34 -4.32 23.74
N SER A 2 25.77 -5.28 22.98
CA SER A 2 26.36 -5.08 21.65
C SER A 2 25.29 -4.56 20.66
N LYS A 3 25.64 -3.55 19.85
CA LYS A 3 24.78 -3.05 18.73
C LYS A 3 24.32 -4.16 17.78
N ARG A 4 25.06 -5.29 17.72
CA ARG A 4 24.70 -6.47 16.91
C ARG A 4 23.51 -7.27 17.46
N ALA A 5 23.40 -7.39 18.78
CA ALA A 5 22.29 -8.11 19.41
C ALA A 5 20.95 -7.37 19.23
N ASN A 6 20.99 -6.05 19.24
CA ASN A 6 19.80 -5.22 19.05
C ASN A 6 19.28 -5.25 17.59
N LYS A 7 20.18 -5.38 16.62
CA LYS A 7 19.85 -5.49 15.20
C LYS A 7 19.20 -6.84 14.86
N ALA A 8 19.72 -7.93 15.40
CA ALA A 8 19.14 -9.27 15.21
C ALA A 8 17.74 -9.37 15.82
N ALA A 9 17.53 -8.82 17.01
CA ALA A 9 16.21 -8.77 17.67
C ALA A 9 15.20 -7.93 16.84
N ALA A 10 15.65 -6.85 16.21
CA ALA A 10 14.80 -6.05 15.33
C ALA A 10 14.35 -6.84 14.09
N PHE A 11 15.24 -7.58 13.44
CA PHE A 11 14.88 -8.42 12.30
C PHE A 11 13.84 -9.49 12.66
N GLU A 12 13.98 -10.14 13.81
CA GLU A 12 12.98 -11.09 14.31
C GLU A 12 11.63 -10.42 14.58
N ALA A 13 11.64 -9.20 15.11
CA ALA A 13 10.41 -8.45 15.39
C ALA A 13 9.64 -8.07 14.12
N TRP A 14 10.33 -7.89 12.99
CA TRP A 14 9.68 -7.51 11.73
C TRP A 14 9.10 -8.70 10.94
N THR A 15 9.43 -9.93 11.29
CA THR A 15 8.96 -11.12 10.57
C THR A 15 7.44 -11.30 10.62
N PRO A 16 6.75 -11.19 11.77
CA PRO A 16 5.31 -11.42 11.81
C PRO A 16 4.52 -10.42 10.98
N ALA A 17 4.91 -9.15 11.04
CA ALA A 17 4.20 -8.08 10.33
C ALA A 17 4.44 -8.08 8.82
N THR A 18 5.61 -8.54 8.38
CA THR A 18 5.97 -8.57 6.96
C THR A 18 5.62 -9.88 6.27
N GLY A 19 5.43 -10.96 7.02
CA GLY A 19 5.25 -12.31 6.46
C GLY A 19 6.53 -12.88 5.86
N LEU A 20 7.69 -12.25 6.13
CA LEU A 20 9.00 -12.68 5.64
C LEU A 20 9.73 -13.51 6.69
N SER A 21 10.64 -14.39 6.26
CA SER A 21 11.59 -15.04 7.15
C SER A 21 12.64 -14.03 7.64
N VAL A 22 13.34 -14.37 8.73
CA VAL A 22 14.44 -13.54 9.24
C VAL A 22 15.52 -13.30 8.18
N GLU A 23 15.83 -14.32 7.38
CA GLU A 23 16.81 -14.24 6.31
C GLU A 23 16.36 -13.34 5.18
N GLU A 24 15.09 -13.41 4.81
CA GLU A 24 14.49 -12.51 3.81
C GLU A 24 14.47 -11.06 4.30
N VAL A 25 14.11 -10.83 5.57
CA VAL A 25 14.17 -9.50 6.19
C VAL A 25 15.59 -8.94 6.17
N LYS A 26 16.55 -9.76 6.57
CA LYS A 26 17.96 -9.37 6.60
C LYS A 26 18.48 -9.02 5.21
N ALA A 27 18.19 -9.83 4.21
CA ALA A 27 18.61 -9.59 2.83
C ALA A 27 17.97 -8.31 2.26
N ALA A 28 16.67 -8.12 2.49
CA ALA A 28 15.95 -6.91 2.07
C ALA A 28 16.52 -5.66 2.75
N TRP A 29 16.78 -5.72 4.06
CA TRP A 29 17.39 -4.63 4.81
C TRP A 29 18.76 -4.24 4.27
N GLU A 30 19.64 -5.20 4.06
CA GLU A 30 21.00 -4.95 3.56
C GLU A 30 20.96 -4.33 2.16
N GLU A 31 20.08 -4.79 1.29
CA GLU A 31 19.92 -4.25 -0.06
C GLU A 31 19.37 -2.81 -0.04
N LEU A 32 18.33 -2.55 0.74
CA LEU A 32 17.78 -1.19 0.91
C LEU A 32 18.81 -0.24 1.53
N ARG A 33 19.55 -0.71 2.52
CA ARG A 33 20.62 0.06 3.17
C ARG A 33 21.74 0.39 2.21
N ARG A 34 22.18 -0.57 1.41
CA ARG A 34 23.26 -0.39 0.41
C ARG A 34 22.90 0.72 -0.58
N ARG A 35 21.62 0.84 -0.93
CA ARG A 35 21.12 1.87 -1.83
C ARG A 35 20.75 3.18 -1.11
N GLY A 36 21.00 3.29 0.19
CA GLY A 36 20.69 4.47 0.97
C GLY A 36 19.20 4.74 1.22
N LEU A 37 18.36 3.72 1.06
CA LEU A 37 16.90 3.85 1.19
C LEU A 37 16.42 3.65 2.63
N VAL A 38 17.20 2.99 3.47
CA VAL A 38 16.97 2.85 4.91
C VAL A 38 18.26 3.11 5.67
N SER A 39 18.14 3.58 6.90
CA SER A 39 19.28 3.81 7.78
C SER A 39 18.85 3.77 9.25
N ILE A 40 19.81 3.70 10.15
CA ILE A 40 19.58 3.83 11.58
C ILE A 40 20.31 5.07 12.07
N LYS A 41 19.58 6.01 12.64
CA LYS A 41 20.12 7.22 13.26
C LYS A 41 19.56 7.33 14.69
N GLN A 42 20.45 7.52 15.66
CA GLN A 42 20.06 7.64 17.07
C GLN A 42 19.11 6.51 17.53
N ASP A 43 19.45 5.28 17.17
CA ASP A 43 18.67 4.05 17.46
C ASP A 43 17.25 4.02 16.84
N LYS A 44 16.96 4.92 15.91
CA LYS A 44 15.71 4.95 15.14
C LYS A 44 15.94 4.54 13.70
N VAL A 45 15.03 3.74 13.18
CA VAL A 45 15.00 3.41 11.75
C VAL A 45 14.43 4.59 10.96
N GLU A 46 15.18 5.04 9.98
CA GLU A 46 14.72 6.03 9.01
C GLU A 46 14.50 5.37 7.67
N VAL A 47 13.37 5.66 7.04
CA VAL A 47 13.00 5.13 5.72
C VAL A 47 12.89 6.29 4.75
N SER A 48 13.64 6.21 3.65
CA SER A 48 13.52 7.18 2.58
C SER A 48 12.09 7.17 2.01
N PRO A 49 11.49 8.32 1.68
CA PRO A 49 10.23 8.37 0.95
C PRO A 49 10.27 7.64 -0.39
N LEU A 50 11.45 7.40 -0.95
CA LEU A 50 11.64 6.69 -2.20
C LEU A 50 11.81 5.18 -2.05
N ALA A 51 11.93 4.67 -0.80
CA ALA A 51 12.23 3.25 -0.56
C ALA A 51 11.20 2.31 -1.19
N MET A 52 9.92 2.62 -1.03
CA MET A 52 8.83 1.81 -1.59
C MET A 52 8.80 1.82 -3.12
N ARG A 53 9.03 2.98 -3.72
CA ARG A 53 9.06 3.12 -5.19
C ARG A 53 10.28 2.48 -5.83
N ARG A 54 11.40 2.47 -5.12
CA ARG A 54 12.67 1.90 -5.60
C ARG A 54 12.89 0.47 -5.15
N ALA A 55 11.96 -0.12 -4.43
CA ALA A 55 12.02 -1.52 -4.05
C ALA A 55 12.09 -2.41 -5.30
N ALA A 56 13.08 -3.29 -5.33
CA ALA A 56 13.35 -4.15 -6.47
C ALA A 56 12.75 -5.56 -6.31
N SER A 57 12.24 -5.88 -5.14
CA SER A 57 11.67 -7.18 -4.83
C SER A 57 10.43 -7.05 -3.94
N ASP A 58 9.65 -8.13 -3.88
CA ASP A 58 8.52 -8.27 -2.98
C ASP A 58 8.94 -8.08 -1.50
N ALA A 59 10.05 -8.69 -1.11
CA ALA A 59 10.58 -8.56 0.23
C ALA A 59 10.96 -7.12 0.58
N GLU A 60 11.58 -6.40 -0.32
CA GLU A 60 11.93 -4.99 -0.13
C GLU A 60 10.69 -4.11 -0.04
N ARG A 61 9.66 -4.35 -0.85
CA ARG A 61 8.38 -3.63 -0.76
C ARG A 61 7.72 -3.86 0.59
N ARG A 62 7.63 -5.11 1.03
CA ARG A 62 7.04 -5.47 2.32
C ARG A 62 7.78 -4.84 3.49
N LEU A 63 9.09 -4.96 3.51
CA LEU A 63 9.89 -4.39 4.59
C LEU A 63 9.80 -2.87 4.63
N SER A 64 9.99 -2.19 3.50
CA SER A 64 9.92 -0.72 3.43
C SER A 64 8.55 -0.18 3.80
N ALA A 65 7.48 -0.84 3.36
CA ALA A 65 6.12 -0.46 3.71
C ALA A 65 5.85 -0.63 5.22
N HIS A 66 6.28 -1.73 5.81
CA HIS A 66 6.16 -1.95 7.24
C HIS A 66 6.93 -0.88 8.04
N LEU A 67 8.17 -0.61 7.67
CA LEU A 67 9.00 0.40 8.35
C LEU A 67 8.44 1.82 8.19
N ALA A 68 7.73 2.09 7.10
CA ALA A 68 7.03 3.35 6.88
C ALA A 68 5.68 3.47 7.61
N GLY A 69 5.26 2.44 8.36
CA GLY A 69 4.06 2.45 9.18
C GLY A 69 2.78 1.95 8.50
N TYR A 70 2.88 1.33 7.34
CA TYR A 70 1.73 0.73 6.68
C TYR A 70 1.38 -0.64 7.25
N LEU A 71 0.10 -0.98 7.23
CA LEU A 71 -0.38 -2.34 7.45
C LEU A 71 -0.34 -3.10 6.13
N LEU A 72 0.33 -4.24 6.12
CA LEU A 72 0.50 -5.05 4.91
C LEU A 72 -0.70 -5.95 4.67
N THR A 73 -0.92 -6.28 3.40
CA THR A 73 -1.83 -7.32 2.94
C THR A 73 -1.03 -8.48 2.32
N GLU A 74 -1.71 -9.51 1.85
CA GLU A 74 -1.08 -10.60 1.10
C GLU A 74 -0.45 -10.16 -0.22
N ASN A 75 -0.86 -9.00 -0.73
CA ASN A 75 -0.28 -8.41 -1.95
C ASN A 75 0.66 -7.26 -1.59
N SER A 76 1.92 -7.34 -1.99
CA SER A 76 2.94 -6.35 -1.62
C SER A 76 2.71 -4.95 -2.21
N PHE A 77 1.87 -4.83 -3.22
CA PHE A 77 1.48 -3.53 -3.78
C PHE A 77 0.26 -2.92 -3.09
N ILE A 78 -0.44 -3.68 -2.25
CA ILE A 78 -1.66 -3.24 -1.59
C ILE A 78 -1.44 -3.16 -0.09
N VAL A 79 -1.70 -2.00 0.47
CA VAL A 79 -1.51 -1.72 1.90
C VAL A 79 -2.70 -0.98 2.48
N ARG A 80 -2.77 -0.95 3.83
CA ARG A 80 -3.73 -0.14 4.57
C ARG A 80 -2.95 0.87 5.41
N ARG A 81 -3.48 2.06 5.60
CA ARG A 81 -2.88 3.05 6.49
C ARG A 81 -3.36 2.82 7.91
N ALA A 82 -2.43 2.64 8.84
CA ALA A 82 -2.75 2.59 10.26
C ALA A 82 -3.29 3.96 10.71
N GLY A 83 -4.42 3.95 11.42
CA GLY A 83 -5.01 5.17 11.98
C GLY A 83 -5.59 6.16 10.96
N GLY A 84 -5.65 5.80 9.69
CA GLY A 84 -6.30 6.64 8.68
C GLY A 84 -7.82 6.58 8.78
N PRO A 85 -8.52 7.65 8.36
CA PRO A 85 -9.98 7.72 8.51
C PRO A 85 -10.76 6.70 7.68
N SER A 86 -10.13 6.01 6.76
CA SER A 86 -10.81 5.04 5.90
C SER A 86 -10.38 3.59 6.10
N GLY A 87 -9.14 3.33 6.53
CA GLY A 87 -8.61 1.96 6.61
C GLY A 87 -8.68 1.19 5.29
N LEU A 88 -9.01 1.85 4.19
CA LEU A 88 -9.24 1.25 2.88
C LEU A 88 -7.96 0.71 2.27
N PRO A 89 -8.01 -0.48 1.62
CA PRO A 89 -6.87 -0.96 0.85
C PRO A 89 -6.52 0.03 -0.26
N SER A 90 -5.25 0.37 -0.33
CA SER A 90 -4.72 1.36 -1.27
C SER A 90 -3.47 0.84 -1.96
N ILE A 91 -3.18 1.36 -3.12
CA ILE A 91 -1.92 1.06 -3.80
C ILE A 91 -0.78 1.73 -3.04
N LEU A 92 0.26 0.95 -2.77
CA LEU A 92 1.43 1.36 -2.00
C LEU A 92 1.98 2.70 -2.50
N ASP A 93 2.24 3.59 -1.55
CA ASP A 93 2.80 4.93 -1.79
C ASP A 93 1.95 5.82 -2.71
N THR A 94 0.65 5.58 -2.75
CA THR A 94 -0.32 6.42 -3.46
C THR A 94 -1.53 6.72 -2.59
N ARG A 95 -2.39 7.62 -3.04
CA ARG A 95 -3.71 7.88 -2.46
C ARG A 95 -4.82 7.13 -3.19
N ILE A 96 -4.46 6.33 -4.19
CA ILE A 96 -5.40 5.60 -5.02
C ILE A 96 -5.81 4.32 -4.30
N THR A 97 -7.09 4.17 -4.03
CA THR A 97 -7.65 3.00 -3.36
C THR A 97 -7.96 1.88 -4.35
N VAL A 98 -8.03 0.65 -3.84
CA VAL A 98 -8.47 -0.49 -4.65
C VAL A 98 -9.90 -0.27 -5.16
N GLU A 99 -10.77 0.35 -4.36
CA GLU A 99 -12.16 0.64 -4.78
C GLU A 99 -12.23 1.56 -6.00
N GLN A 100 -11.31 2.52 -6.13
CA GLN A 100 -11.25 3.38 -7.33
C GLN A 100 -10.90 2.58 -8.57
N ILE A 101 -9.93 1.68 -8.48
CA ILE A 101 -9.56 0.79 -9.58
C ILE A 101 -10.70 -0.19 -9.88
N ALA A 102 -11.36 -0.72 -8.85
CA ALA A 102 -12.51 -1.60 -9.01
C ALA A 102 -13.66 -0.91 -9.78
N ASN A 103 -13.90 0.36 -9.54
CA ASN A 103 -14.89 1.14 -10.30
C ASN A 103 -14.58 1.18 -11.79
N TYR A 104 -13.34 1.50 -12.16
CA TYR A 104 -12.92 1.46 -13.57
C TYR A 104 -13.11 0.06 -14.18
N PHE A 105 -12.67 -0.95 -13.46
CA PHE A 105 -12.79 -2.34 -13.90
C PHE A 105 -14.27 -2.75 -14.11
N LYS A 106 -15.15 -2.37 -13.20
CA LYS A 106 -16.61 -2.64 -13.29
C LYS A 106 -17.27 -1.92 -14.48
N GLU A 107 -16.75 -0.78 -14.89
CA GLU A 107 -17.19 -0.04 -16.08
C GLU A 107 -16.65 -0.64 -17.38
N GLY A 108 -15.88 -1.71 -17.30
CA GLY A 108 -15.32 -2.41 -18.45
C GLY A 108 -13.97 -1.91 -18.92
N TRP A 109 -13.31 -1.07 -18.12
CA TRP A 109 -11.96 -0.59 -18.45
C TRP A 109 -10.92 -1.71 -18.23
N GLY A 110 -10.04 -1.88 -19.22
CA GLY A 110 -8.88 -2.76 -19.09
C GLY A 110 -7.69 -2.04 -18.45
N VAL A 111 -6.62 -2.81 -18.19
CA VAL A 111 -5.41 -2.29 -17.57
C VAL A 111 -4.81 -1.12 -18.39
N THR A 112 -4.80 -1.25 -19.71
CA THR A 112 -4.25 -0.22 -20.60
C THR A 112 -5.00 1.10 -20.51
N GLU A 113 -6.32 1.06 -20.44
CA GLU A 113 -7.17 2.26 -20.32
C GLU A 113 -6.97 2.91 -18.94
N ILE A 114 -6.90 2.12 -17.88
CA ILE A 114 -6.66 2.62 -16.53
C ILE A 114 -5.26 3.24 -16.42
N GLU A 115 -4.24 2.59 -16.97
CA GLU A 115 -2.87 3.10 -17.01
C GLU A 115 -2.77 4.45 -17.72
N ARG A 116 -3.53 4.62 -18.80
CA ARG A 116 -3.58 5.86 -19.55
C ARG A 116 -4.26 7.00 -18.80
N ASP A 117 -5.29 6.70 -18.03
CA ASP A 117 -6.04 7.69 -17.24
C ASP A 117 -5.33 8.03 -15.92
N LEU A 118 -4.68 7.05 -15.31
CA LEU A 118 -3.94 7.18 -14.07
C LEU A 118 -2.44 6.99 -14.31
N ASP A 119 -1.83 7.95 -14.93
CA ASP A 119 -0.42 7.93 -15.38
C ASP A 119 0.62 7.82 -14.27
N LEU A 120 0.22 8.06 -13.01
CA LEU A 120 1.06 7.84 -11.84
C LEU A 120 1.22 6.37 -11.45
N LEU A 121 0.37 5.49 -11.97
CA LEU A 121 0.40 4.07 -11.69
C LEU A 121 1.14 3.29 -12.77
N THR A 122 1.84 2.28 -12.34
CA THR A 122 2.43 1.29 -13.25
C THR A 122 1.44 0.17 -13.53
N ARG A 123 1.64 -0.55 -14.62
CA ARG A 123 0.84 -1.73 -14.97
C ARG A 123 0.80 -2.78 -13.85
N PRO A 124 1.94 -3.18 -13.22
CA PRO A 124 1.90 -4.13 -12.11
C PRO A 124 1.05 -3.66 -10.92
N GLU A 125 1.03 -2.37 -10.62
CA GLU A 125 0.22 -1.81 -9.54
C GLU A 125 -1.27 -1.90 -9.85
N ILE A 126 -1.67 -1.61 -11.09
CA ILE A 126 -3.06 -1.72 -11.54
C ILE A 126 -3.53 -3.18 -11.54
N GLU A 127 -2.71 -4.08 -12.08
CA GLU A 127 -2.99 -5.53 -12.07
C GLU A 127 -3.15 -6.07 -10.65
N ALA A 128 -2.28 -5.63 -9.73
CA ALA A 128 -2.36 -6.00 -8.32
C ALA A 128 -3.67 -5.53 -7.66
N ALA A 129 -4.11 -4.32 -7.96
CA ALA A 129 -5.35 -3.77 -7.43
C ALA A 129 -6.58 -4.53 -7.98
N ILE A 130 -6.60 -4.85 -9.26
CA ILE A 130 -7.67 -5.66 -9.87
C ILE A 130 -7.69 -7.07 -9.25
N GLN A 131 -6.53 -7.70 -9.11
CA GLN A 131 -6.42 -9.02 -8.50
C GLN A 131 -6.88 -9.01 -7.04
N TYR A 132 -6.50 -7.99 -6.29
CA TYR A 132 -6.96 -7.80 -4.91
C TYR A 132 -8.48 -7.68 -4.85
N TYR A 133 -9.07 -6.86 -5.71
CA TYR A 133 -10.52 -6.73 -5.82
C TYR A 133 -11.21 -8.07 -6.11
N LEU A 134 -10.70 -8.83 -7.07
CA LEU A 134 -11.29 -10.13 -7.42
C LEU A 134 -11.22 -11.14 -6.27
N ASN A 135 -10.17 -11.07 -5.45
CA ASN A 135 -9.99 -11.94 -4.29
C ASN A 135 -10.78 -11.46 -3.05
N HIS A 136 -11.14 -10.18 -2.99
CA HIS A 136 -11.81 -9.54 -1.86
C HIS A 136 -13.11 -8.82 -2.25
N ARG A 137 -13.85 -9.40 -3.17
CA ARG A 137 -15.03 -8.78 -3.78
C ARG A 137 -16.03 -8.26 -2.77
N ALA A 138 -16.41 -9.07 -1.80
CA ALA A 138 -17.40 -8.71 -0.79
C ALA A 138 -16.95 -7.48 0.03
N GLU A 139 -15.69 -7.44 0.42
CA GLU A 139 -15.10 -6.33 1.17
C GLU A 139 -15.09 -5.03 0.34
N ILE A 140 -14.57 -5.11 -0.88
CA ILE A 140 -14.45 -3.92 -1.75
C ILE A 140 -15.83 -3.41 -2.19
N GLU A 141 -16.78 -4.30 -2.49
CA GLU A 141 -18.16 -3.89 -2.81
C GLU A 141 -18.84 -3.22 -1.61
N SER A 142 -18.59 -3.69 -0.39
CA SER A 142 -19.03 -3.05 0.83
C SER A 142 -18.42 -1.65 1.02
N ASP A 143 -17.13 -1.51 0.73
CA ASP A 143 -16.44 -0.22 0.79
C ASP A 143 -17.01 0.76 -0.24
N LEU A 144 -17.25 0.29 -1.46
CA LEU A 144 -17.90 1.08 -2.53
C LEU A 144 -19.28 1.56 -2.11
N GLN A 145 -20.09 0.70 -1.50
CA GLN A 145 -21.41 1.05 -1.02
C GLN A 145 -21.35 2.11 0.08
N ARG A 146 -20.45 1.95 1.05
CA ARG A 146 -20.23 2.95 2.11
C ARG A 146 -19.76 4.29 1.57
N SER A 147 -18.84 4.27 0.63
CA SER A 147 -18.37 5.49 -0.03
C SER A 147 -19.47 6.22 -0.77
N ARG A 148 -20.34 5.49 -1.44
CA ARG A 148 -21.51 6.01 -2.15
C ARG A 148 -22.51 6.66 -1.18
N GLU A 149 -22.83 5.98 -0.08
CA GLU A 149 -23.74 6.49 0.96
C GLU A 149 -23.19 7.76 1.62
N LEU A 150 -21.90 7.79 1.93
CA LEU A 150 -21.24 8.97 2.48
C LEU A 150 -21.26 10.14 1.50
N TYR A 151 -21.03 9.89 0.23
CA TYR A 151 -21.08 10.91 -0.81
C TYR A 151 -22.50 11.49 -0.92
N GLU A 152 -23.54 10.65 -0.98
CA GLU A 152 -24.94 11.08 -1.06
C GLU A 152 -25.36 11.89 0.16
N LYS A 153 -24.90 11.48 1.35
CA LYS A 153 -25.23 12.15 2.63
C LYS A 153 -24.58 13.54 2.74
N HIS A 154 -23.37 13.72 2.18
CA HIS A 154 -22.60 14.95 2.29
C HIS A 154 -22.51 15.74 0.98
N ALA A 155 -23.09 15.22 -0.10
CA ALA A 155 -23.17 15.96 -1.36
C ALA A 155 -23.96 17.26 -1.15
N PRO A 156 -23.48 18.40 -1.64
CA PRO A 156 -24.27 19.62 -1.62
C PRO A 156 -25.57 19.34 -2.39
N ARG A 157 -26.71 19.63 -1.75
CA ARG A 157 -27.98 19.61 -2.46
C ARG A 157 -27.81 20.51 -3.68
N ARG A 158 -27.95 19.92 -4.84
CA ARG A 158 -28.17 20.73 -6.03
C ARG A 158 -29.54 21.37 -5.81
N ASP A 159 -29.53 22.60 -5.34
CA ASP A 159 -30.72 23.40 -5.39
C ASP A 159 -31.15 23.40 -6.86
N THR A 160 -32.24 22.72 -7.13
CA THR A 160 -32.88 22.84 -8.41
C THR A 160 -33.21 24.30 -8.57
N VAL A 161 -32.43 25.00 -9.38
CA VAL A 161 -32.76 26.37 -9.78
C VAL A 161 -34.11 26.26 -10.48
N PRO A 162 -35.17 26.83 -9.90
CA PRO A 162 -36.46 26.85 -10.61
C PRO A 162 -36.27 27.58 -11.92
N ALA A 163 -36.67 26.90 -12.97
CA ALA A 163 -36.67 27.48 -14.31
C ALA A 163 -37.53 28.76 -14.35
#